data_fde7fc04ddcdf6c0743bf472979281c9
#
_entry.id   fde7fc04ddcdf6c0743bf472979281c9
#
_cell.length_a   1.000
_cell.length_b   1.000
_cell.length_c   1.000
_cell.angle_alpha   90.00
_cell.angle_beta   90.00
_cell.angle_gamma   90.00
#
_symmetry.space_group_name_H-M   'P 1'
#
loop_
_entity.id
_entity.type
_entity.pdbx_description
1 polymer ?
#
loop_
_entity_poly.entity_id
_entity_poly.type
_entity_poly.pdbx_seq_one_letter_code
_entity_poly.pdbx_strand_id
1 'polypeptide(L)'
;MSVKRRYFRARWAARVIPAVSLALVACGGSSGNTPQPTYPAQQAPGGAAAQPGQPVQPVQTFPVGQAAPLPAPGAVVLPVPNDPINLIDVGYLRGQAQSLLNELVATLPAPQQSRVAGIPLVVDSTVGDVNAFATCTSSGHAAMAITDGLLDIEAHLSQARATDETFGTHKLADYIQLIVQQQQPNRPIVQPPLGFFDPTQQADGRKVARQHQLLEEQIGFVLGHELAHNYLCNLPCTSAGQLPLAELGQALSGSVPLFNQPNEIAADASGTNTLLTMGFRRTGYHLTEGGALITMQFFAGLEQFSAAQLLFAFQNDHPPAVIRTPIIQQTAAAWRLTGGRGLPYLF
;
A
#
# COMPACT_ATOMS: atom_id res chain seq x y z
N MET A 1 45.65 -3.23 39.70
CA MET A 1 44.66 -2.21 39.29
C MET A 1 43.44 -2.92 38.67
N SER A 2 42.34 -2.99 39.44
CA SER A 2 41.13 -3.74 39.08
C SER A 2 40.05 -2.76 38.60
N VAL A 3 39.60 -2.87 37.34
CA VAL A 3 38.56 -2.01 36.75
C VAL A 3 37.21 -2.73 36.90
N LYS A 4 36.40 -2.24 37.84
CA LYS A 4 35.02 -2.71 38.04
C LYS A 4 34.13 -2.17 36.90
N ARG A 5 33.62 -3.06 36.00
CA ARG A 5 32.56 -2.75 35.03
C ARG A 5 31.22 -2.65 35.76
N ARG A 6 30.61 -1.47 35.75
CA ARG A 6 29.23 -1.25 36.19
C ARG A 6 28.26 -1.55 35.01
N TYR A 7 27.43 -2.56 35.20
CA TYR A 7 26.30 -2.83 34.28
C TYR A 7 25.15 -1.88 34.61
N PHE A 8 24.80 -1.00 33.68
CA PHE A 8 23.59 -0.21 33.74
C PHE A 8 22.42 -1.09 33.21
N ARG A 9 21.52 -1.52 34.08
CA ARG A 9 20.22 -2.12 33.71
C ARG A 9 19.27 -0.98 33.39
N ALA A 10 18.99 -0.74 32.10
CA ALA A 10 17.91 0.12 31.68
C ALA A 10 16.57 -0.61 31.91
N ARG A 11 15.77 -0.12 32.84
CA ARG A 11 14.39 -0.53 33.03
C ARG A 11 13.54 0.19 31.97
N TRP A 12 13.03 -0.56 31.00
CA TRP A 12 12.02 -0.08 30.08
C TRP A 12 10.68 -0.04 30.83
N ALA A 13 10.23 1.15 31.20
CA ALA A 13 8.88 1.36 31.66
C ALA A 13 7.96 1.41 30.44
N ALA A 14 7.07 0.43 30.31
CA ALA A 14 6.00 0.46 29.34
C ALA A 14 5.11 1.69 29.66
N ARG A 15 5.22 2.74 28.85
CA ARG A 15 4.29 3.87 28.89
C ARG A 15 3.05 3.45 28.10
N VAL A 16 1.97 3.25 28.82
CA VAL A 16 0.61 3.15 28.27
C VAL A 16 0.31 4.50 27.62
N ILE A 17 0.17 4.50 26.30
CA ILE A 17 -0.25 5.69 25.55
C ILE A 17 -1.76 5.85 25.82
N PRO A 18 -2.23 7.03 26.30
CA PRO A 18 -3.64 7.26 26.48
C PRO A 18 -4.37 7.22 25.11
N ALA A 19 -5.52 6.58 25.07
CA ALA A 19 -6.41 6.58 23.92
C ALA A 19 -6.76 8.03 23.56
N VAL A 20 -6.31 8.48 22.41
CA VAL A 20 -6.70 9.77 21.84
C VAL A 20 -8.12 9.59 21.30
N SER A 21 -9.10 10.21 21.97
CA SER A 21 -10.46 10.31 21.43
C SER A 21 -10.44 11.29 20.26
N LEU A 22 -10.42 10.78 19.03
CA LEU A 22 -10.60 11.60 17.84
C LEU A 22 -12.10 11.90 17.67
N ALA A 23 -12.42 13.16 17.56
CA ALA A 23 -13.77 13.64 17.29
C ALA A 23 -14.18 13.29 15.85
N LEU A 24 -15.34 12.66 15.71
CA LEU A 24 -16.00 12.41 14.42
C LEU A 24 -16.32 13.74 13.74
N VAL A 25 -15.57 14.14 12.74
CA VAL A 25 -15.98 15.17 11.79
C VAL A 25 -16.84 14.47 10.73
N ALA A 26 -18.17 14.57 10.86
CA ALA A 26 -19.07 14.17 9.79
C ALA A 26 -18.83 15.09 8.59
N CYS A 27 -18.53 14.54 7.42
CA CYS A 27 -18.55 15.31 6.17
C CYS A 27 -19.99 15.83 5.98
N GLY A 28 -20.24 17.09 6.30
CA GLY A 28 -21.53 17.72 6.18
C GLY A 28 -21.92 17.88 4.72
N GLY A 29 -22.60 16.89 4.17
CA GLY A 29 -23.30 17.03 2.90
C GLY A 29 -24.51 17.92 3.09
N SER A 30 -24.53 19.11 2.50
CA SER A 30 -25.74 19.92 2.38
C SER A 30 -26.74 19.14 1.54
N SER A 31 -27.83 18.72 2.15
CA SER A 31 -28.96 18.07 1.50
C SER A 31 -29.72 19.08 0.64
N GLY A 32 -29.25 19.29 -0.60
CA GLY A 32 -30.05 19.88 -1.65
C GLY A 32 -30.94 18.79 -2.25
N ASN A 33 -32.25 18.93 -2.14
CA ASN A 33 -33.26 18.09 -2.78
C ASN A 33 -33.12 18.17 -4.31
N THR A 34 -32.38 17.23 -4.92
CA THR A 34 -32.46 16.95 -6.35
C THR A 34 -33.23 15.64 -6.55
N PRO A 35 -34.16 15.54 -7.50
CA PRO A 35 -34.92 14.32 -7.74
C PRO A 35 -34.00 13.21 -8.24
N GLN A 36 -34.05 12.08 -7.57
CA GLN A 36 -33.28 10.88 -7.84
C GLN A 36 -33.77 10.25 -9.15
N PRO A 37 -32.91 9.96 -10.12
CA PRO A 37 -33.29 9.19 -11.29
C PRO A 37 -33.60 7.74 -10.89
N THR A 38 -34.83 7.29 -11.17
CA THR A 38 -35.25 5.89 -11.00
C THR A 38 -34.60 5.01 -12.01
N TYR A 39 -33.64 4.17 -11.60
CA TYR A 39 -33.14 3.05 -12.40
C TYR A 39 -34.04 1.82 -12.21
N PRO A 40 -34.34 1.05 -13.27
CA PRO A 40 -35.07 -0.20 -13.12
C PRO A 40 -34.29 -1.19 -12.25
N ALA A 41 -34.97 -1.81 -11.32
CA ALA A 41 -34.41 -2.82 -10.42
C ALA A 41 -33.85 -4.01 -11.23
N GLN A 42 -32.56 -4.20 -11.27
CA GLN A 42 -31.95 -5.47 -11.66
C GLN A 42 -32.25 -6.52 -10.58
N GLN A 43 -32.92 -7.58 -10.96
CA GLN A 43 -33.16 -8.74 -10.11
C GLN A 43 -31.82 -9.35 -9.68
N ALA A 44 -31.60 -9.40 -8.40
CA ALA A 44 -30.48 -10.14 -7.80
C ALA A 44 -30.59 -11.64 -8.14
N PRO A 45 -29.50 -12.31 -8.51
CA PRO A 45 -29.51 -13.77 -8.64
C PRO A 45 -29.80 -14.39 -7.27
N GLY A 46 -30.74 -15.34 -7.24
CA GLY A 46 -31.27 -15.96 -6.05
C GLY A 46 -30.19 -16.51 -5.11
N GLY A 47 -30.22 -16.07 -3.88
CA GLY A 47 -29.39 -16.56 -2.80
C GLY A 47 -29.63 -18.05 -2.56
N ALA A 48 -28.59 -18.87 -2.71
CA ALA A 48 -28.60 -20.22 -2.22
C ALA A 48 -28.67 -20.20 -0.69
N ALA A 49 -29.65 -20.85 -0.13
CA ALA A 49 -29.84 -20.99 1.31
C ALA A 49 -28.59 -21.66 1.94
N ALA A 50 -28.05 -21.05 2.96
CA ALA A 50 -26.95 -21.62 3.74
C ALA A 50 -27.38 -22.98 4.35
N GLN A 51 -26.67 -24.04 4.06
CA GLN A 51 -26.86 -25.33 4.72
C GLN A 51 -26.33 -25.24 6.17
N PRO A 52 -27.13 -25.63 7.18
CA PRO A 52 -26.64 -25.72 8.55
C PRO A 52 -25.78 -26.98 8.69
N GLY A 53 -24.55 -26.83 9.15
CA GLY A 53 -23.77 -27.97 9.66
C GLY A 53 -22.38 -28.20 9.09
N GLN A 54 -21.72 -27.24 8.43
CA GLN A 54 -20.28 -27.38 8.21
C GLN A 54 -19.48 -26.92 9.44
N PRO A 55 -18.54 -27.76 9.94
CA PRO A 55 -17.65 -27.34 11.03
C PRO A 55 -16.81 -26.14 10.57
N VAL A 56 -16.86 -25.07 11.37
CA VAL A 56 -16.00 -23.89 11.19
C VAL A 56 -14.56 -24.39 11.22
N GLN A 57 -13.85 -24.30 10.10
CA GLN A 57 -12.42 -24.60 10.07
C GLN A 57 -11.68 -23.64 11.01
N PRO A 58 -10.71 -24.13 11.80
CA PRO A 58 -9.94 -23.29 12.69
C PRO A 58 -9.25 -22.20 11.87
N VAL A 59 -9.40 -20.94 12.31
CA VAL A 59 -8.70 -19.77 11.73
C VAL A 59 -7.21 -20.07 11.78
N GLN A 60 -6.59 -20.21 10.62
CA GLN A 60 -5.13 -20.33 10.54
C GLN A 60 -4.53 -18.98 10.90
N THR A 61 -3.97 -18.88 12.09
CA THR A 61 -3.19 -17.72 12.53
C THR A 61 -1.82 -17.78 11.84
N PHE A 62 -1.60 -16.96 10.82
CA PHE A 62 -0.28 -16.79 10.24
C PHE A 62 0.57 -15.85 11.12
N PRO A 63 1.84 -16.21 11.41
CA PRO A 63 2.76 -15.30 12.09
C PRO A 63 2.99 -14.03 11.27
N VAL A 64 3.26 -12.94 11.99
CA VAL A 64 3.59 -11.62 11.41
C VAL A 64 4.70 -11.75 10.37
N GLY A 65 4.45 -11.29 9.13
CA GLY A 65 5.47 -11.19 8.08
C GLY A 65 5.89 -12.51 7.41
N GLN A 66 5.18 -13.62 7.63
CA GLN A 66 5.48 -14.83 6.86
C GLN A 66 4.88 -14.75 5.46
N ALA A 67 5.75 -14.95 4.47
CA ALA A 67 5.38 -15.21 3.09
C ALA A 67 4.27 -16.27 3.00
N ALA A 68 3.46 -16.21 1.93
CA ALA A 68 2.60 -17.34 1.57
C ALA A 68 3.42 -18.63 1.65
N PRO A 69 2.84 -19.74 2.11
CA PRO A 69 3.58 -20.97 2.18
C PRO A 69 4.21 -21.27 0.82
N LEU A 70 5.53 -21.42 0.81
CA LEU A 70 6.24 -21.88 -0.37
C LEU A 70 5.58 -23.19 -0.84
N PRO A 71 5.55 -23.46 -2.15
CA PRO A 71 5.07 -24.74 -2.67
C PRO A 71 5.65 -25.89 -1.85
N ALA A 72 4.83 -26.90 -1.56
CA ALA A 72 5.27 -28.04 -0.75
C ALA A 72 6.62 -28.59 -1.25
N PRO A 73 7.53 -29.03 -0.37
CA PRO A 73 8.78 -29.63 -0.78
C PRO A 73 8.52 -30.75 -1.80
N GLY A 74 9.10 -30.60 -3.01
CA GLY A 74 8.90 -31.54 -4.11
C GLY A 74 7.85 -31.13 -5.15
N ALA A 75 7.12 -30.01 -4.98
CA ALA A 75 6.33 -29.45 -6.06
C ALA A 75 7.24 -28.99 -7.21
N VAL A 76 6.96 -29.46 -8.43
CA VAL A 76 7.67 -28.99 -9.63
C VAL A 76 7.20 -27.56 -9.92
N VAL A 77 8.05 -26.61 -9.65
CA VAL A 77 7.80 -25.21 -9.99
C VAL A 77 8.42 -24.93 -11.36
N LEU A 78 7.58 -24.60 -12.34
CA LEU A 78 8.03 -24.33 -13.69
C LEU A 78 8.72 -22.95 -13.74
N PRO A 79 9.80 -22.80 -14.55
CA PRO A 79 10.41 -21.50 -14.81
C PRO A 79 9.45 -20.53 -15.48
N VAL A 80 9.52 -19.24 -15.12
CA VAL A 80 8.76 -18.14 -15.73
C VAL A 80 9.73 -17.09 -16.27
N PRO A 81 10.30 -17.30 -17.47
CA PRO A 81 11.43 -16.50 -17.95
C PRO A 81 11.09 -15.06 -18.34
N ASN A 82 9.83 -14.77 -18.69
CA ASN A 82 9.38 -13.46 -19.18
C ASN A 82 8.31 -12.84 -18.27
N ASP A 83 8.54 -12.87 -16.98
CA ASP A 83 7.62 -12.28 -16.03
C ASP A 83 7.58 -10.74 -16.21
N PRO A 84 6.40 -10.10 -16.28
CA PRO A 84 6.26 -8.67 -16.55
C PRO A 84 6.87 -7.78 -15.45
N ILE A 85 6.95 -8.25 -14.19
CA ILE A 85 7.62 -7.51 -13.12
C ILE A 85 9.14 -7.54 -13.36
N ASN A 86 9.70 -8.68 -13.75
CA ASN A 86 11.13 -8.77 -14.10
C ASN A 86 11.51 -7.86 -15.26
N LEU A 87 10.58 -7.61 -16.18
CA LEU A 87 10.79 -6.77 -17.36
C LEU A 87 10.44 -5.30 -17.12
N ILE A 88 9.93 -4.94 -15.94
CA ILE A 88 9.37 -3.61 -15.64
C ILE A 88 8.39 -3.19 -16.74
N ASP A 89 7.45 -4.10 -17.05
CA ASP A 89 6.39 -3.80 -18.03
C ASP A 89 5.43 -2.74 -17.44
N VAL A 90 5.62 -1.50 -17.84
CA VAL A 90 4.86 -0.35 -17.35
C VAL A 90 3.36 -0.52 -17.62
N GLY A 91 2.98 -1.12 -18.75
CA GLY A 91 1.57 -1.39 -19.07
C GLY A 91 0.95 -2.36 -18.07
N TYR A 92 1.67 -3.43 -17.74
CA TYR A 92 1.28 -4.38 -16.71
C TYR A 92 1.18 -3.71 -15.33
N LEU A 93 2.18 -2.95 -14.91
CA LEU A 93 2.23 -2.30 -13.59
C LEU A 93 1.06 -1.32 -13.39
N ARG A 94 0.75 -0.50 -14.41
CA ARG A 94 -0.41 0.40 -14.41
C ARG A 94 -1.73 -0.38 -14.33
N GLY A 95 -1.84 -1.49 -15.07
CA GLY A 95 -3.00 -2.37 -15.01
C GLY A 95 -3.20 -2.99 -13.64
N GLN A 96 -2.11 -3.40 -12.97
CA GLN A 96 -2.15 -3.89 -11.59
C GLN A 96 -2.63 -2.81 -10.61
N ALA A 97 -2.10 -1.59 -10.69
CA ALA A 97 -2.52 -0.48 -9.85
C ALA A 97 -4.03 -0.20 -9.98
N GLN A 98 -4.55 -0.14 -11.22
CA GLN A 98 -5.98 0.07 -11.45
C GLN A 98 -6.84 -1.09 -10.92
N SER A 99 -6.39 -2.34 -11.10
CA SER A 99 -7.09 -3.53 -10.61
C SER A 99 -7.16 -3.54 -9.08
N LEU A 100 -6.04 -3.24 -8.42
CA LEU A 100 -5.95 -3.17 -6.96
C LEU A 100 -6.83 -2.05 -6.39
N LEU A 101 -6.84 -0.87 -7.01
CA LEU A 101 -7.75 0.20 -6.59
C LEU A 101 -9.22 -0.25 -6.64
N ASN A 102 -9.63 -0.89 -7.72
CA ASN A 102 -11.00 -1.39 -7.87
C ASN A 102 -11.35 -2.41 -6.76
N GLU A 103 -10.42 -3.31 -6.44
CA GLU A 103 -10.59 -4.31 -5.39
C GLU A 103 -10.62 -3.69 -3.99
N LEU A 104 -9.76 -2.68 -3.72
CA LEU A 104 -9.78 -1.91 -2.48
C LEU A 104 -11.13 -1.22 -2.29
N VAL A 105 -11.63 -0.51 -3.31
CA VAL A 105 -12.94 0.14 -3.27
C VAL A 105 -14.05 -0.87 -2.99
N ALA A 106 -14.05 -2.03 -3.66
CA ALA A 106 -15.04 -3.09 -3.45
C ALA A 106 -14.94 -3.72 -2.04
N THR A 107 -13.82 -3.56 -1.35
CA THR A 107 -13.58 -4.09 -0.02
C THR A 107 -14.14 -3.18 1.08
N LEU A 108 -14.24 -1.88 0.82
CA LEU A 108 -14.72 -0.91 1.79
C LEU A 108 -16.16 -1.18 2.26
N PRO A 109 -16.51 -0.83 3.49
CA PRO A 109 -17.91 -0.76 3.92
C PRO A 109 -18.73 0.22 3.06
N ALA A 110 -20.02 -0.04 2.88
CA ALA A 110 -20.87 0.74 1.99
C ALA A 110 -20.82 2.27 2.18
N PRO A 111 -20.77 2.83 3.42
CA PRO A 111 -20.67 4.28 3.60
C PRO A 111 -19.36 4.87 3.06
N GLN A 112 -18.22 4.19 3.25
CA GLN A 112 -16.92 4.61 2.71
C GLN A 112 -16.87 4.38 1.20
N GLN A 113 -17.38 3.24 0.74
CA GLN A 113 -17.44 2.94 -0.70
C GLN A 113 -18.20 4.01 -1.48
N SER A 114 -19.34 4.49 -0.96
CA SER A 114 -20.12 5.54 -1.62
C SER A 114 -19.39 6.87 -1.76
N ARG A 115 -18.44 7.16 -0.87
CA ARG A 115 -17.63 8.40 -0.90
C ARG A 115 -16.53 8.37 -1.95
N VAL A 116 -16.08 7.18 -2.34
CA VAL A 116 -14.94 6.99 -3.25
C VAL A 116 -15.33 6.35 -4.58
N ALA A 117 -16.61 6.02 -4.75
CA ALA A 117 -17.10 5.42 -5.99
C ALA A 117 -16.84 6.34 -7.19
N GLY A 118 -16.11 5.82 -8.18
CA GLY A 118 -15.79 6.56 -9.40
C GLY A 118 -14.62 7.55 -9.30
N ILE A 119 -13.89 7.60 -8.17
CA ILE A 119 -12.64 8.38 -8.11
C ILE A 119 -11.66 7.79 -9.14
N PRO A 120 -11.15 8.58 -10.09
CA PRO A 120 -10.21 8.11 -11.09
C PRO A 120 -8.82 7.92 -10.49
N LEU A 121 -8.10 6.89 -10.97
CA LEU A 121 -6.66 6.78 -10.81
C LEU A 121 -5.98 7.38 -12.04
N VAL A 122 -5.23 8.43 -11.83
CA VAL A 122 -4.44 9.09 -12.86
C VAL A 122 -3.01 8.56 -12.79
N VAL A 123 -2.45 8.15 -13.92
CA VAL A 123 -1.05 7.74 -13.97
C VAL A 123 -0.21 8.92 -14.44
N ASP A 124 0.78 9.31 -13.65
CA ASP A 124 1.77 10.31 -14.01
C ASP A 124 3.03 9.64 -14.56
N SER A 125 3.39 10.00 -15.78
CA SER A 125 4.59 9.50 -16.46
C SER A 125 5.76 10.48 -16.43
N THR A 126 5.73 11.47 -15.54
CA THR A 126 6.83 12.41 -15.36
C THR A 126 8.09 11.67 -14.95
N VAL A 127 9.15 11.87 -15.73
CA VAL A 127 10.42 11.13 -15.54
C VAL A 127 11.04 11.46 -14.19
N GLY A 128 11.32 10.41 -13.43
CA GLY A 128 12.00 10.52 -12.12
C GLY A 128 11.10 10.98 -10.98
N ASP A 129 9.81 11.20 -11.24
CA ASP A 129 8.86 11.42 -10.16
C ASP A 129 8.48 10.10 -9.50
N VAL A 130 8.58 10.06 -8.16
CA VAL A 130 8.23 8.91 -7.33
C VAL A 130 7.25 9.38 -6.29
N ASN A 131 5.98 9.21 -6.60
CA ASN A 131 4.89 9.69 -5.75
C ASN A 131 3.58 8.91 -5.98
N ALA A 132 2.73 8.93 -4.96
CA ALA A 132 1.30 8.69 -5.07
C ALA A 132 0.60 9.69 -4.15
N PHE A 133 -0.53 10.20 -4.58
CA PHE A 133 -1.26 11.19 -3.79
C PHE A 133 -2.75 11.22 -4.12
N ALA A 134 -3.54 11.60 -3.14
CA ALA A 134 -4.93 11.98 -3.31
C ALA A 134 -5.04 13.49 -3.41
N THR A 135 -5.93 13.99 -4.25
CA THR A 135 -6.07 15.44 -4.49
C THR A 135 -7.52 15.83 -4.79
N CYS A 136 -7.80 17.13 -4.66
CA CYS A 136 -9.02 17.74 -5.15
C CYS A 136 -8.67 18.78 -6.22
N THR A 137 -9.38 18.77 -7.32
CA THR A 137 -9.32 19.85 -8.29
C THR A 137 -9.96 21.13 -7.75
N SER A 138 -9.73 22.28 -8.39
CA SER A 138 -10.35 23.55 -7.98
C SER A 138 -11.87 23.54 -8.06
N SER A 139 -12.44 22.67 -8.88
CA SER A 139 -13.89 22.42 -8.95
C SER A 139 -14.41 21.45 -7.91
N GLY A 140 -13.53 20.89 -7.06
CA GLY A 140 -13.90 19.99 -5.97
C GLY A 140 -13.96 18.50 -6.38
N HIS A 141 -13.52 18.11 -7.57
CA HIS A 141 -13.46 16.70 -7.94
C HIS A 141 -12.30 16.00 -7.25
N ALA A 142 -12.59 14.84 -6.64
CA ALA A 142 -11.56 13.99 -6.09
C ALA A 142 -10.84 13.20 -7.19
N ALA A 143 -9.52 13.06 -7.05
CA ALA A 143 -8.70 12.20 -7.90
C ALA A 143 -7.59 11.55 -7.06
N MET A 144 -7.08 10.43 -7.54
CA MET A 144 -5.86 9.80 -7.04
C MET A 144 -4.85 9.74 -8.16
N ALA A 145 -3.59 9.91 -7.82
CA ALA A 145 -2.50 9.77 -8.77
C ALA A 145 -1.47 8.77 -8.27
N ILE A 146 -0.79 8.11 -9.22
CA ILE A 146 0.38 7.28 -8.97
C ILE A 146 1.37 7.49 -10.11
N THR A 147 2.66 7.60 -9.80
CA THR A 147 3.68 7.82 -10.82
C THR A 147 4.26 6.52 -11.34
N ASP A 148 4.68 6.51 -12.62
CA ASP A 148 5.42 5.37 -13.19
C ASP A 148 6.72 5.10 -12.41
N GLY A 149 7.37 6.14 -11.90
CA GLY A 149 8.59 5.98 -11.11
C GLY A 149 8.36 5.25 -9.80
N LEU A 150 7.22 5.46 -9.13
CA LEU A 150 6.88 4.69 -7.93
C LEU A 150 6.61 3.23 -8.28
N LEU A 151 5.85 2.97 -9.35
CA LEU A 151 5.57 1.61 -9.82
C LEU A 151 6.86 0.85 -10.20
N ASP A 152 7.81 1.52 -10.86
CA ASP A 152 9.13 0.98 -11.20
C ASP A 152 9.92 0.59 -9.94
N ILE A 153 10.02 1.51 -8.97
CA ILE A 153 10.72 1.24 -7.70
C ILE A 153 10.07 0.07 -6.94
N GLU A 154 8.75 0.06 -6.80
CA GLU A 154 8.06 -1.03 -6.08
C GLU A 154 8.22 -2.38 -6.78
N ALA A 155 8.26 -2.40 -8.12
CA ALA A 155 8.57 -3.60 -8.87
C ALA A 155 9.99 -4.11 -8.58
N HIS A 156 11.00 -3.24 -8.53
CA HIS A 156 12.36 -3.62 -8.18
C HIS A 156 12.51 -4.06 -6.71
N LEU A 157 11.85 -3.38 -5.79
CA LEU A 157 11.83 -3.77 -4.37
C LEU A 157 11.21 -5.15 -4.19
N SER A 158 10.10 -5.44 -4.89
CA SER A 158 9.44 -6.74 -4.83
C SER A 158 10.32 -7.85 -5.41
N GLN A 159 11.00 -7.61 -6.56
CA GLN A 159 11.97 -8.54 -7.12
C GLN A 159 13.13 -8.82 -6.15
N ALA A 160 13.73 -7.77 -5.61
CA ALA A 160 14.86 -7.86 -4.69
C ALA A 160 14.48 -8.64 -3.42
N ARG A 161 13.36 -8.28 -2.81
CA ARG A 161 12.87 -8.95 -1.60
C ARG A 161 12.50 -10.41 -1.84
N ALA A 162 11.81 -10.71 -2.94
CA ALA A 162 11.47 -12.09 -3.29
C ALA A 162 12.73 -12.93 -3.55
N THR A 163 13.78 -12.33 -4.14
CA THR A 163 15.07 -12.99 -4.32
C THR A 163 15.72 -13.29 -2.97
N ASP A 164 15.73 -12.34 -2.05
CA ASP A 164 16.29 -12.52 -0.70
C ASP A 164 15.56 -13.63 0.06
N GLU A 165 14.23 -13.62 0.05
CA GLU A 165 13.41 -14.62 0.74
C GLU A 165 13.58 -16.02 0.16
N THR A 166 13.80 -16.14 -1.16
CA THR A 166 13.88 -17.44 -1.84
C THR A 166 15.29 -18.02 -1.80
N PHE A 167 16.32 -17.18 -1.89
CA PHE A 167 17.72 -17.62 -2.08
C PHE A 167 18.69 -17.18 -0.97
N GLY A 168 18.21 -16.42 0.04
CA GLY A 168 19.04 -15.96 1.15
C GLY A 168 20.08 -14.91 0.76
N THR A 169 19.74 -14.04 -0.19
CA THR A 169 20.58 -12.93 -0.65
C THR A 169 20.31 -11.63 0.13
N HIS A 170 20.89 -10.50 -0.29
CA HIS A 170 20.71 -9.17 0.30
C HIS A 170 20.33 -8.11 -0.74
N LYS A 171 19.66 -8.52 -1.82
CA LYS A 171 19.35 -7.66 -2.98
C LYS A 171 18.50 -6.45 -2.63
N LEU A 172 17.61 -6.56 -1.64
CA LEU A 172 16.81 -5.42 -1.20
C LEU A 172 17.69 -4.31 -0.62
N ALA A 173 18.59 -4.64 0.29
CA ALA A 173 19.51 -3.67 0.87
C ALA A 173 20.45 -3.09 -0.20
N ASP A 174 20.98 -3.93 -1.08
CA ASP A 174 21.85 -3.52 -2.18
C ASP A 174 21.15 -2.55 -3.14
N TYR A 175 19.87 -2.79 -3.48
CA TYR A 175 19.11 -1.92 -4.36
C TYR A 175 18.78 -0.58 -3.69
N ILE A 176 18.37 -0.58 -2.43
CA ILE A 176 18.14 0.66 -1.67
C ILE A 176 19.42 1.49 -1.64
N GLN A 177 20.57 0.87 -1.36
CA GLN A 177 21.86 1.55 -1.37
C GLN A 177 22.23 2.10 -2.76
N LEU A 178 21.93 1.37 -3.82
CA LEU A 178 22.13 1.81 -5.20
C LEU A 178 21.35 3.10 -5.50
N ILE A 179 20.05 3.12 -5.16
CA ILE A 179 19.21 4.33 -5.32
C ILE A 179 19.80 5.49 -4.52
N VAL A 180 20.10 5.29 -3.24
CA VAL A 180 20.67 6.33 -2.37
C VAL A 180 21.95 6.95 -2.94
N GLN A 181 22.80 6.14 -3.57
CA GLN A 181 24.11 6.59 -4.08
C GLN A 181 24.03 7.23 -5.47
N GLN A 182 23.10 6.80 -6.32
CA GLN A 182 23.14 7.13 -7.75
C GLN A 182 21.91 7.88 -8.25
N GLN A 183 20.77 7.82 -7.56
CA GLN A 183 19.59 8.53 -7.99
C GLN A 183 19.78 10.04 -7.88
N GLN A 184 19.36 10.73 -8.93
CA GLN A 184 19.35 12.18 -8.98
C GLN A 184 17.92 12.68 -9.20
N PRO A 185 17.55 13.84 -8.65
CA PRO A 185 16.23 14.44 -8.87
C PRO A 185 15.93 14.63 -10.37
N ASN A 186 14.70 14.37 -10.77
CA ASN A 186 14.21 14.53 -12.14
C ASN A 186 15.00 13.71 -13.20
N ARG A 187 15.60 12.60 -12.79
CA ARG A 187 16.26 11.65 -13.69
C ARG A 187 15.51 10.32 -13.67
N PRO A 188 15.58 9.53 -14.77
CA PRO A 188 15.00 8.19 -14.78
C PRO A 188 15.44 7.39 -13.55
N ILE A 189 14.57 6.51 -13.08
CA ILE A 189 14.88 5.66 -11.94
C ILE A 189 16.12 4.83 -12.23
N VAL A 190 17.05 4.79 -11.29
CA VAL A 190 18.28 4.02 -11.39
C VAL A 190 17.92 2.53 -11.43
N GLN A 191 18.30 1.90 -12.54
CA GLN A 191 18.04 0.48 -12.77
C GLN A 191 19.14 -0.38 -12.14
N PRO A 192 18.81 -1.60 -11.64
CA PRO A 192 19.82 -2.56 -11.23
C PRO A 192 20.82 -2.82 -12.36
N PRO A 193 22.15 -2.82 -12.10
CA PRO A 193 23.14 -3.05 -13.13
C PRO A 193 23.07 -4.48 -13.68
N LEU A 194 23.60 -4.68 -14.89
CA LEU A 194 23.69 -6.00 -15.51
C LEU A 194 24.34 -7.01 -14.54
N GLY A 195 23.70 -8.15 -14.34
CA GLY A 195 24.16 -9.19 -13.40
C GLY A 195 23.79 -8.95 -11.94
N PHE A 196 23.05 -7.89 -11.63
CA PHE A 196 22.51 -7.67 -10.28
C PHE A 196 21.61 -8.83 -9.84
N PHE A 197 20.72 -9.26 -10.72
CA PHE A 197 19.92 -10.47 -10.53
C PHE A 197 20.48 -11.62 -11.37
N ASP A 198 20.54 -12.82 -10.81
CA ASP A 198 20.88 -14.04 -11.55
C ASP A 198 19.69 -14.44 -12.45
N PRO A 199 19.89 -14.68 -13.76
CA PRO A 199 18.82 -15.03 -14.69
C PRO A 199 18.06 -16.30 -14.31
N THR A 200 18.72 -17.29 -13.68
CA THR A 200 18.08 -18.53 -13.24
C THR A 200 17.20 -18.29 -12.02
N GLN A 201 17.63 -17.44 -11.09
CA GLN A 201 16.83 -17.01 -9.95
C GLN A 201 15.65 -16.15 -10.39
N GLN A 202 15.83 -15.30 -11.40
CA GLN A 202 14.75 -14.47 -11.96
C GLN A 202 13.62 -15.31 -12.56
N ALA A 203 13.94 -16.44 -13.17
CA ALA A 203 12.96 -17.34 -13.76
C ALA A 203 12.35 -18.34 -12.76
N ASP A 204 12.85 -18.41 -11.52
CA ASP A 204 12.30 -19.35 -10.52
C ASP A 204 10.84 -19.01 -10.16
N GLY A 205 9.92 -19.94 -10.41
CA GLY A 205 8.49 -19.70 -10.23
C GLY A 205 8.10 -19.41 -8.78
N ARG A 206 8.87 -19.84 -7.77
CA ARG A 206 8.63 -19.50 -6.35
C ARG A 206 8.92 -18.04 -6.09
N LYS A 207 10.07 -17.56 -6.60
CA LYS A 207 10.46 -16.15 -6.53
C LYS A 207 9.46 -15.29 -7.30
N VAL A 208 9.05 -15.71 -8.50
CA VAL A 208 8.06 -15.00 -9.31
C VAL A 208 6.72 -14.90 -8.58
N ALA A 209 6.20 -15.98 -8.04
CA ALA A 209 4.95 -15.94 -7.26
C ALA A 209 5.06 -14.99 -6.05
N ARG A 210 6.19 -15.00 -5.35
CA ARG A 210 6.41 -14.13 -4.19
C ARG A 210 6.55 -12.66 -4.59
N GLN A 211 7.22 -12.34 -5.69
CA GLN A 211 7.36 -10.94 -6.14
C GLN A 211 6.02 -10.33 -6.56
N HIS A 212 5.13 -11.10 -7.19
CA HIS A 212 3.77 -10.65 -7.51
C HIS A 212 3.00 -10.31 -6.23
N GLN A 213 3.04 -11.21 -5.24
CA GLN A 213 2.40 -10.95 -3.95
C GLN A 213 2.94 -9.68 -3.28
N LEU A 214 4.27 -9.50 -3.25
CA LEU A 214 4.89 -8.33 -2.63
C LEU A 214 4.54 -7.03 -3.37
N LEU A 215 4.52 -7.06 -4.70
CA LEU A 215 4.11 -5.90 -5.50
C LEU A 215 2.66 -5.50 -5.20
N GLU A 216 1.75 -6.46 -5.14
CA GLU A 216 0.36 -6.21 -4.82
C GLU A 216 0.17 -5.68 -3.39
N GLU A 217 0.97 -6.17 -2.44
CA GLU A 217 0.98 -5.66 -1.06
C GLU A 217 1.49 -4.21 -0.99
N GLN A 218 2.52 -3.85 -1.75
CA GLN A 218 3.07 -2.50 -1.82
C GLN A 218 2.09 -1.52 -2.46
N ILE A 219 1.69 -1.78 -3.70
CA ILE A 219 0.75 -0.92 -4.44
C ILE A 219 -0.59 -0.84 -3.71
N GLY A 220 -1.08 -1.98 -3.19
CA GLY A 220 -2.34 -2.03 -2.44
C GLY A 220 -2.31 -1.20 -1.16
N PHE A 221 -1.17 -1.17 -0.45
CA PHE A 221 -1.00 -0.31 0.72
C PHE A 221 -0.99 1.17 0.33
N VAL A 222 -0.18 1.56 -0.67
CA VAL A 222 -0.07 2.95 -1.13
C VAL A 222 -1.44 3.47 -1.60
N LEU A 223 -2.10 2.74 -2.49
CA LEU A 223 -3.42 3.14 -2.98
C LEU A 223 -4.49 3.11 -1.87
N GLY A 224 -4.40 2.18 -0.94
CA GLY A 224 -5.29 2.11 0.23
C GLY A 224 -5.13 3.31 1.16
N HIS A 225 -3.89 3.79 1.34
CA HIS A 225 -3.57 5.01 2.08
C HIS A 225 -4.16 6.26 1.39
N GLU A 226 -3.90 6.44 0.11
CA GLU A 226 -4.44 7.56 -0.67
C GLU A 226 -5.97 7.55 -0.74
N LEU A 227 -6.55 6.37 -0.89
CA LEU A 227 -8.00 6.19 -0.87
C LEU A 227 -8.60 6.59 0.48
N ALA A 228 -7.87 6.33 1.59
CA ALA A 228 -8.30 6.68 2.93
C ALA A 228 -8.44 8.20 3.13
N HIS A 229 -7.55 9.00 2.57
CA HIS A 229 -7.68 10.46 2.62
C HIS A 229 -9.01 10.95 2.06
N ASN A 230 -9.56 10.28 1.05
CA ASN A 230 -10.85 10.63 0.47
C ASN A 230 -12.02 10.21 1.38
N TYR A 231 -12.11 8.95 1.82
CA TYR A 231 -13.27 8.52 2.61
C TYR A 231 -13.23 8.95 4.09
N LEU A 232 -12.06 9.32 4.61
CA LEU A 232 -11.92 9.93 5.94
C LEU A 232 -12.15 11.45 5.92
N CYS A 233 -12.43 12.02 4.75
CA CYS A 233 -12.65 13.46 4.58
C CYS A 233 -11.43 14.32 4.98
N ASN A 234 -10.24 13.81 4.77
CA ASN A 234 -9.00 14.56 4.98
C ASN A 234 -8.80 15.64 3.90
N LEU A 235 -9.49 15.50 2.77
CA LEU A 235 -9.46 16.41 1.65
C LEU A 235 -10.79 17.15 1.50
N PRO A 236 -10.78 18.42 1.05
CA PRO A 236 -11.99 19.23 0.90
C PRO A 236 -12.76 18.93 -0.39
N CYS A 237 -12.66 17.70 -0.94
CA CYS A 237 -13.36 17.34 -2.16
C CYS A 237 -14.89 17.31 -1.92
N THR A 238 -15.64 17.87 -2.86
CA THR A 238 -17.10 17.97 -2.79
C THR A 238 -17.81 16.93 -3.66
N SER A 239 -17.08 16.29 -4.58
CA SER A 239 -17.60 15.27 -5.49
C SER A 239 -16.60 14.15 -5.74
N ALA A 240 -17.11 12.91 -5.75
CA ALA A 240 -16.43 11.78 -6.34
C ALA A 240 -17.07 11.53 -7.74
N GLY A 241 -16.28 11.05 -8.69
CA GLY A 241 -16.77 10.76 -10.02
C GLY A 241 -15.73 10.99 -11.09
N GLN A 242 -16.17 10.99 -12.36
CA GLN A 242 -15.25 11.17 -13.48
C GLN A 242 -14.59 12.56 -13.43
N LEU A 243 -13.26 12.58 -13.47
CA LEU A 243 -12.49 13.80 -13.58
C LEU A 243 -12.60 14.35 -15.01
N PRO A 244 -13.06 15.61 -15.21
CA PRO A 244 -13.03 16.23 -16.53
C PRO A 244 -11.61 16.25 -17.10
N LEU A 245 -11.45 15.93 -18.37
CA LEU A 245 -10.13 15.90 -19.04
C LEU A 245 -9.37 17.21 -18.88
N ALA A 246 -10.09 18.34 -18.86
CA ALA A 246 -9.50 19.68 -18.67
C ALA A 246 -8.87 19.87 -17.28
N GLU A 247 -9.23 19.07 -16.28
CA GLU A 247 -8.74 19.15 -14.91
C GLU A 247 -7.63 18.14 -14.62
N LEU A 248 -7.32 17.26 -15.58
CA LEU A 248 -6.29 16.23 -15.42
C LEU A 248 -4.92 16.83 -15.09
N GLY A 249 -4.51 17.88 -15.84
CA GLY A 249 -3.24 18.56 -15.58
C GLY A 249 -3.20 19.24 -14.21
N GLN A 250 -4.34 19.74 -13.72
CA GLN A 250 -4.44 20.31 -12.39
C GLN A 250 -4.34 19.23 -11.30
N ALA A 251 -4.97 18.09 -11.50
CA ALA A 251 -4.85 16.97 -10.58
C ALA A 251 -3.38 16.52 -10.45
N LEU A 252 -2.64 16.44 -11.55
CA LEU A 252 -1.22 16.08 -11.55
C LEU A 252 -0.29 17.17 -10.99
N SER A 253 -0.66 18.44 -11.06
CA SER A 253 0.13 19.53 -10.49
C SER A 253 -0.18 19.81 -9.02
N GLY A 254 -1.21 19.16 -8.48
CA GLY A 254 -1.80 19.51 -7.19
C GLY A 254 -1.35 18.61 -6.05
N SER A 255 -0.07 18.29 -5.91
CA SER A 255 0.43 17.81 -4.64
C SER A 255 0.21 18.89 -3.58
N VAL A 256 -0.92 18.80 -2.86
CA VAL A 256 -1.18 19.69 -1.73
C VAL A 256 -0.43 19.08 -0.55
N PRO A 257 0.61 19.74 -0.03
CA PRO A 257 1.24 19.32 1.20
C PRO A 257 0.24 19.50 2.35
N LEU A 258 -0.61 18.52 2.54
CA LEU A 258 -1.51 18.46 3.71
C LEU A 258 -0.87 17.56 4.76
N PHE A 259 0.36 17.90 5.18
CA PHE A 259 0.98 17.24 6.29
C PHE A 259 0.19 17.54 7.58
N ASN A 260 -0.84 16.73 7.81
CA ASN A 260 -1.52 16.65 9.10
C ASN A 260 -1.23 15.26 9.68
N GLN A 261 -0.29 15.19 10.60
CA GLN A 261 0.16 13.92 11.18
C GLN A 261 -0.97 13.01 11.69
N PRO A 262 -2.04 13.50 12.34
CA PRO A 262 -3.19 12.66 12.67
C PRO A 262 -3.90 12.05 11.46
N ASN A 263 -4.04 12.78 10.36
CA ASN A 263 -4.65 12.28 9.13
C ASN A 263 -3.82 11.18 8.49
N GLU A 264 -2.49 11.35 8.48
CA GLU A 264 -1.56 10.36 7.96
C GLU A 264 -1.59 9.05 8.77
N ILE A 265 -1.61 9.16 10.11
CA ILE A 265 -1.75 8.00 10.99
C ILE A 265 -3.07 7.26 10.71
N ALA A 266 -4.17 8.01 10.54
CA ALA A 266 -5.46 7.43 10.22
C ALA A 266 -5.48 6.78 8.82
N ALA A 267 -4.83 7.39 7.84
CA ALA A 267 -4.70 6.86 6.49
C ALA A 267 -3.85 5.58 6.46
N ASP A 268 -2.71 5.54 7.16
CA ASP A 268 -1.88 4.33 7.30
C ASP A 268 -2.66 3.18 7.94
N ALA A 269 -3.36 3.44 9.04
CA ALA A 269 -4.16 2.42 9.72
C ALA A 269 -5.31 1.92 8.84
N SER A 270 -5.99 2.83 8.15
CA SER A 270 -7.14 2.50 7.28
C SER A 270 -6.68 1.76 6.01
N GLY A 271 -5.60 2.21 5.38
CA GLY A 271 -5.00 1.56 4.22
C GLY A 271 -4.55 0.13 4.56
N THR A 272 -3.86 -0.05 5.69
CA THR A 272 -3.44 -1.37 6.18
C THR A 272 -4.64 -2.28 6.44
N ASN A 273 -5.67 -1.81 7.14
CA ASN A 273 -6.89 -2.58 7.40
C ASN A 273 -7.58 -3.01 6.10
N THR A 274 -7.70 -2.10 5.13
CA THR A 274 -8.36 -2.37 3.85
C THR A 274 -7.57 -3.39 3.04
N LEU A 275 -6.24 -3.25 2.97
CA LEU A 275 -5.33 -4.19 2.31
C LEU A 275 -5.47 -5.60 2.88
N LEU A 276 -5.39 -5.75 4.21
CA LEU A 276 -5.50 -7.05 4.87
C LEU A 276 -6.88 -7.67 4.69
N THR A 277 -7.95 -6.87 4.74
CA THR A 277 -9.32 -7.32 4.52
C THR A 277 -9.54 -7.76 3.08
N MET A 278 -8.99 -7.04 2.10
CA MET A 278 -8.98 -7.38 0.69
C MET A 278 -8.25 -8.73 0.50
N GLY A 279 -7.04 -8.85 1.01
CA GLY A 279 -6.26 -10.07 0.92
C GLY A 279 -6.92 -11.28 1.57
N PHE A 280 -7.62 -11.08 2.69
CA PHE A 280 -8.34 -12.17 3.37
C PHE A 280 -9.53 -12.71 2.56
N ARG A 281 -10.14 -11.89 1.70
CA ARG A 281 -11.24 -12.32 0.83
C ARG A 281 -10.77 -13.09 -0.40
N ARG A 282 -9.48 -13.02 -0.73
CA ARG A 282 -8.90 -13.71 -1.88
C ARG A 282 -8.81 -15.21 -1.64
N THR A 283 -8.92 -15.97 -2.72
CA THR A 283 -8.61 -17.41 -2.74
C THR A 283 -7.15 -17.60 -3.19
N GLY A 284 -6.42 -18.49 -2.53
CA GLY A 284 -5.03 -18.79 -2.88
C GLY A 284 -4.05 -18.25 -1.87
N TYR A 285 -3.63 -17.01 -2.00
CA TYR A 285 -2.76 -16.36 -1.01
C TYR A 285 -3.40 -15.12 -0.40
N HIS A 286 -3.09 -14.87 0.85
CA HIS A 286 -3.56 -13.69 1.57
C HIS A 286 -2.50 -12.60 1.54
N LEU A 287 -2.91 -11.36 1.27
CA LEU A 287 -2.02 -10.22 1.39
C LEU A 287 -1.69 -9.93 2.84
N THR A 288 -0.48 -9.47 3.07
CA THR A 288 0.02 -9.09 4.39
C THR A 288 0.51 -7.64 4.37
N GLU A 289 0.92 -7.13 5.53
CA GLU A 289 1.60 -5.84 5.61
C GLU A 289 3.06 -5.88 5.12
N GLY A 290 3.55 -7.03 4.67
CA GLY A 290 4.94 -7.24 4.26
C GLY A 290 5.39 -6.27 3.19
N GLY A 291 4.58 -6.06 2.14
CA GLY A 291 4.86 -5.07 1.11
C GLY A 291 4.90 -3.64 1.64
N ALA A 292 3.93 -3.24 2.46
CA ALA A 292 3.94 -1.92 3.10
C ALA A 292 5.21 -1.67 3.91
N LEU A 293 5.68 -2.68 4.63
CA LEU A 293 6.93 -2.58 5.41
C LEU A 293 8.18 -2.46 4.53
N ILE A 294 8.18 -3.08 3.34
CA ILE A 294 9.26 -2.91 2.36
C ILE A 294 9.28 -1.48 1.81
N THR A 295 8.14 -0.94 1.43
CA THR A 295 8.01 0.46 1.01
C THR A 295 8.50 1.41 2.11
N MET A 296 8.12 1.18 3.38
CA MET A 296 8.63 1.97 4.50
C MET A 296 10.14 1.78 4.73
N GLN A 297 10.69 0.58 4.55
CA GLN A 297 12.13 0.33 4.65
C GLN A 297 12.90 1.09 3.57
N PHE A 298 12.37 1.16 2.36
CA PHE A 298 12.96 1.96 1.28
C PHE A 298 13.01 3.44 1.63
N PHE A 299 11.90 4.04 2.06
CA PHE A 299 11.88 5.45 2.45
C PHE A 299 12.76 5.73 3.67
N ALA A 300 12.79 4.84 4.67
CA ALA A 300 13.71 4.96 5.80
C ALA A 300 15.19 4.95 5.37
N GLY A 301 15.54 4.15 4.38
CA GLY A 301 16.88 4.14 3.78
C GLY A 301 17.24 5.47 3.13
N LEU A 302 16.31 6.07 2.39
CA LEU A 302 16.50 7.39 1.79
C LEU A 302 16.69 8.51 2.85
N GLU A 303 15.88 8.48 3.92
CA GLU A 303 15.92 9.47 5.00
C GLU A 303 17.26 9.48 5.74
N GLN A 304 17.89 8.32 5.88
CA GLN A 304 19.18 8.20 6.59
C GLN A 304 20.35 8.83 5.83
N PHE A 305 20.29 8.82 4.48
CA PHE A 305 21.44 9.18 3.66
C PHE A 305 21.33 10.55 3.00
N SER A 306 20.15 11.14 2.93
CA SER A 306 19.91 12.37 2.20
C SER A 306 19.11 13.43 2.94
N ALA A 307 19.38 13.65 4.22
CA ALA A 307 18.72 14.71 5.01
C ALA A 307 18.77 16.12 4.36
N ALA A 308 19.65 16.34 3.39
CA ALA A 308 19.80 17.60 2.67
C ALA A 308 19.19 17.60 1.26
N GLN A 309 18.81 16.43 0.71
CA GLN A 309 18.23 16.30 -0.63
C GLN A 309 17.09 15.29 -0.59
N LEU A 310 15.87 15.81 -0.62
CA LEU A 310 14.71 14.98 -0.84
C LEU A 310 14.75 14.53 -2.30
N LEU A 311 14.96 13.24 -2.51
CA LEU A 311 15.08 12.66 -3.85
C LEU A 311 13.73 12.57 -4.55
N PHE A 312 12.65 12.41 -3.77
CA PHE A 312 11.33 12.14 -4.29
C PHE A 312 10.26 12.98 -3.59
N ALA A 313 9.21 13.32 -4.33
CA ALA A 313 8.09 14.11 -3.83
C ALA A 313 7.38 13.43 -2.64
N PHE A 314 7.25 12.10 -2.67
CA PHE A 314 6.65 11.32 -1.58
C PHE A 314 7.28 11.59 -0.20
N GLN A 315 8.58 11.89 -0.13
CA GLN A 315 9.26 12.21 1.15
C GLN A 315 8.80 13.56 1.74
N ASN A 316 8.30 14.47 0.91
CA ASN A 316 7.83 15.79 1.35
C ASN A 316 6.39 15.77 1.83
N ASP A 317 5.59 14.87 1.28
CA ASP A 317 4.13 14.88 1.41
C ASP A 317 3.65 13.99 2.58
N HIS A 318 4.54 13.14 3.12
CA HIS A 318 4.21 12.18 4.19
C HIS A 318 5.18 12.23 5.38
N PRO A 319 4.75 11.79 6.58
CA PRO A 319 5.62 11.66 7.75
C PRO A 319 6.77 10.68 7.50
N PRO A 320 7.89 10.85 8.22
CA PRO A 320 8.99 9.90 8.17
C PRO A 320 8.58 8.45 8.43
N ALA A 321 9.23 7.52 7.73
CA ALA A 321 8.95 6.09 7.82
C ALA A 321 9.05 5.53 9.24
N VAL A 322 9.90 6.12 10.10
CA VAL A 322 10.05 5.75 11.51
C VAL A 322 8.76 5.94 12.32
N ILE A 323 7.90 6.88 11.92
CA ILE A 323 6.58 7.11 12.53
C ILE A 323 5.55 6.15 11.96
N ARG A 324 5.56 5.92 10.65
CA ARG A 324 4.56 5.13 9.91
C ARG A 324 4.69 3.63 10.15
N THR A 325 5.91 3.10 10.19
CA THR A 325 6.19 1.66 10.38
C THR A 325 5.50 1.07 11.60
N PRO A 326 5.59 1.65 12.83
CA PRO A 326 4.88 1.13 14.00
C PRO A 326 3.36 1.11 13.84
N ILE A 327 2.78 2.07 13.12
CA ILE A 327 1.33 2.17 12.90
C ILE A 327 0.86 0.99 12.04
N ILE A 328 1.56 0.74 10.94
CA ILE A 328 1.29 -0.39 10.04
C ILE A 328 1.35 -1.72 10.83
N GLN A 329 2.42 -1.93 11.59
CA GLN A 329 2.63 -3.16 12.37
C GLN A 329 1.55 -3.35 13.45
N GLN A 330 1.21 -2.30 14.21
CA GLN A 330 0.19 -2.36 15.26
C GLN A 330 -1.20 -2.60 14.68
N THR A 331 -1.51 -1.95 13.55
CA THR A 331 -2.78 -2.14 12.84
C THR A 331 -2.91 -3.57 12.35
N ALA A 332 -1.86 -4.13 11.74
CA ALA A 332 -1.87 -5.50 11.27
C ALA A 332 -2.01 -6.50 12.43
N ALA A 333 -1.32 -6.27 13.55
CA ALA A 333 -1.46 -7.09 14.76
C ALA A 333 -2.89 -7.05 15.32
N ALA A 334 -3.49 -5.86 15.43
CA ALA A 334 -4.86 -5.68 15.88
C ALA A 334 -5.87 -6.34 14.93
N TRP A 335 -5.65 -6.24 13.61
CA TRP A 335 -6.49 -6.90 12.61
C TRP A 335 -6.49 -8.42 12.79
N ARG A 336 -5.32 -9.05 13.02
CA ARG A 336 -5.23 -10.49 13.30
C ARG A 336 -5.90 -10.89 14.61
N LEU A 337 -5.72 -10.09 15.67
CA LEU A 337 -6.36 -10.35 16.98
C LEU A 337 -7.88 -10.31 16.93
N THR A 338 -8.45 -9.50 16.05
CA THR A 338 -9.91 -9.39 15.86
C THR A 338 -10.49 -10.40 14.89
N GLY A 339 -9.66 -11.36 14.39
CA GLY A 339 -10.07 -12.37 13.43
C GLY A 339 -10.48 -11.78 12.07
N GLY A 340 -9.75 -10.76 11.61
CA GLY A 340 -9.99 -10.11 10.33
C GLY A 340 -11.15 -9.12 10.30
N ARG A 341 -11.71 -8.80 11.47
CA ARG A 341 -12.77 -7.77 11.54
C ARG A 341 -12.20 -6.34 11.53
N GLY A 342 -10.87 -6.22 11.67
CA GLY A 342 -10.23 -4.94 11.91
C GLY A 342 -10.56 -4.38 13.31
N LEU A 343 -9.87 -3.33 13.69
CA LEU A 343 -10.48 -2.41 14.68
C LEU A 343 -11.74 -1.87 13.99
N PRO A 344 -12.91 -1.83 14.64
CA PRO A 344 -14.03 -1.11 14.08
C PRO A 344 -13.47 0.23 13.64
N TYR A 345 -13.75 0.64 12.39
CA TYR A 345 -13.33 1.95 11.91
C TYR A 345 -13.79 2.95 12.97
N LEU A 346 -12.87 3.32 13.87
CA LEU A 346 -13.15 4.24 14.98
C LEU A 346 -13.27 5.69 14.47
N PHE A 347 -13.49 5.79 13.13
CA PHE A 347 -13.55 7.06 12.43
C PHE A 347 -14.80 7.17 11.57
#